data_a7fb9a234a6ea69f78b6b7c956708667
#
_entry.id   a7fb9a234a6ea69f78b6b7c956708667
#
_cell.length_a   1.000
_cell.length_b   1.000
_cell.length_c   1.000
_cell.angle_alpha   90.00
_cell.angle_beta   90.00
_cell.angle_gamma   90.00
#
_symmetry.space_group_name_H-M   'P 1'
#
loop_
_entity.id
_entity.type
_entity.pdbx_description
1 polymer ?
#
loop_
_entity_poly.entity_id
_entity_poly.type
_entity_poly.pdbx_seq_one_letter_code
_entity_poly.pdbx_strand_id
1 'polypeptide(L)'
;MIDFKNKKILITGATGGIGGSLVKKFISLNGDVLGTGTKEDKLNLLKKENSSLKVQKFDISKHSKIEEFINTASNELGGLDILVNNAGVNVDNLSLRMKEEEWKKVIDINLTSTFLLSKYAIKKMLKNKFGRVVNVTSIVAHSGNLG
;
A
#
# COMPACT_ATOMS: atom_id res chain seq x y z
N MET A 1 -4.55 -3.91 25.46
CA MET A 1 -3.74 -2.95 24.64
C MET A 1 -3.49 -3.60 23.29
N ILE A 2 -3.67 -2.89 22.16
CA ILE A 2 -3.38 -3.44 20.82
C ILE A 2 -1.87 -3.51 20.66
N ASP A 3 -1.35 -4.67 20.22
CA ASP A 3 0.08 -4.91 19.98
C ASP A 3 0.25 -5.66 18.65
N PHE A 4 1.21 -5.23 17.83
CA PHE A 4 1.56 -5.85 16.55
C PHE A 4 2.93 -6.54 16.59
N LYS A 5 3.41 -6.88 17.78
CA LYS A 5 4.68 -7.61 17.97
C LYS A 5 4.72 -8.84 17.06
N ASN A 6 5.82 -8.99 16.32
CA ASN A 6 6.07 -10.05 15.34
C ASN A 6 5.12 -10.05 14.13
N LYS A 7 4.29 -9.01 13.91
CA LYS A 7 3.46 -8.89 12.71
C LYS A 7 4.23 -8.23 11.59
N LYS A 8 4.20 -8.84 10.42
CA LYS A 8 4.88 -8.42 9.19
C LYS A 8 3.90 -7.62 8.33
N ILE A 9 4.16 -6.33 8.18
CA ILE A 9 3.19 -5.36 7.66
C ILE A 9 3.75 -4.66 6.42
N LEU A 10 3.06 -4.77 5.30
CA LEU A 10 3.36 -4.04 4.07
C LEU A 10 2.36 -2.90 3.89
N ILE A 11 2.87 -1.66 3.71
CA ILE A 11 2.05 -0.47 3.50
C ILE A 11 2.40 0.15 2.15
N THR A 12 1.44 0.23 1.23
CA THR A 12 1.62 0.93 -0.04
C THR A 12 1.32 2.42 0.12
N GLY A 13 1.99 3.27 -0.66
CA GLY A 13 1.84 4.72 -0.55
C GLY A 13 2.31 5.29 0.79
N ALA A 14 3.32 4.67 1.39
CA ALA A 14 3.86 5.02 2.71
C ALA A 14 4.38 6.46 2.82
N THR A 15 4.71 7.10 1.71
CA THR A 15 5.22 8.48 1.67
C THR A 15 4.12 9.55 1.64
N GLY A 16 2.85 9.17 1.58
CA GLY A 16 1.70 10.07 1.69
C GLY A 16 1.33 10.36 3.15
N GLY A 17 0.45 11.33 3.38
CA GLY A 17 0.04 11.73 4.75
C GLY A 17 -0.56 10.57 5.55
N ILE A 18 -1.54 9.86 4.99
CA ILE A 18 -2.16 8.69 5.65
C ILE A 18 -1.14 7.56 5.79
N GLY A 19 -0.42 7.22 4.71
CA GLY A 19 0.57 6.14 4.72
C GLY A 19 1.68 6.35 5.75
N GLY A 20 2.24 7.57 5.83
CA GLY A 20 3.26 7.91 6.82
C GLY A 20 2.75 7.83 8.26
N SER A 21 1.51 8.26 8.50
CA SER A 21 0.86 8.14 9.81
C SER A 21 0.65 6.67 10.21
N LEU A 22 0.23 5.83 9.26
CA LEU A 22 0.09 4.38 9.46
C LEU A 22 1.43 3.72 9.78
N VAL A 23 2.50 4.06 9.05
CA VAL A 23 3.86 3.59 9.33
C VAL A 23 4.25 3.89 10.77
N LYS A 24 4.16 5.14 11.20
CA LYS A 24 4.48 5.57 12.57
C LYS A 24 3.64 4.81 13.61
N LYS A 25 2.34 4.66 13.34
CA LYS A 25 1.43 3.98 14.26
C LYS A 25 1.74 2.49 14.40
N PHE A 26 1.96 1.77 13.30
CA PHE A 26 2.29 0.34 13.40
C PHE A 26 3.64 0.10 14.07
N ILE A 27 4.65 0.92 13.79
CA ILE A 27 5.96 0.85 14.46
C ILE A 27 5.81 1.11 15.96
N SER A 28 5.03 2.14 16.37
CA SER A 28 4.79 2.44 17.79
C SER A 28 4.04 1.33 18.54
N LEU A 29 3.43 0.41 17.82
CA LEU A 29 2.75 -0.77 18.33
C LEU A 29 3.56 -2.06 18.07
N ASN A 30 4.88 -1.95 17.94
CA ASN A 30 5.83 -3.05 17.77
C ASN A 30 5.70 -3.87 16.47
N GLY A 31 5.07 -3.33 15.42
CA GLY A 31 4.98 -4.00 14.12
C GLY A 31 6.26 -3.91 13.31
N ASP A 32 6.60 -4.97 12.57
CA ASP A 32 7.67 -4.97 11.57
C ASP A 32 7.11 -4.41 10.26
N VAL A 33 7.49 -3.20 9.88
CA VAL A 33 6.87 -2.47 8.79
C VAL A 33 7.81 -2.33 7.59
N LEU A 34 7.29 -2.63 6.39
CA LEU A 34 7.86 -2.24 5.11
C LEU A 34 6.92 -1.26 4.41
N GLY A 35 7.44 -0.07 4.12
CA GLY A 35 6.73 0.95 3.37
C GLY A 35 7.19 1.03 1.92
N THR A 36 6.26 1.21 0.97
CA THR A 36 6.61 1.41 -0.43
C THR A 36 5.99 2.68 -1.00
N GLY A 37 6.63 3.19 -2.04
CA GLY A 37 6.22 4.37 -2.80
C GLY A 37 7.10 4.56 -4.04
N THR A 38 6.78 5.56 -4.84
CA THR A 38 7.48 5.83 -6.11
C THR A 38 8.65 6.80 -5.96
N LYS A 39 8.71 7.60 -4.90
CA LYS A 39 9.73 8.64 -4.68
C LYS A 39 10.75 8.17 -3.65
N GLU A 40 11.94 7.90 -4.12
CA GLU A 40 13.03 7.34 -3.33
C GLU A 40 13.53 8.30 -2.24
N ASP A 41 13.62 9.59 -2.56
CA ASP A 41 13.97 10.65 -1.62
C ASP A 41 13.03 10.70 -0.41
N LYS A 42 11.71 10.61 -0.67
CA LYS A 42 10.70 10.58 0.39
C LYS A 42 10.73 9.28 1.21
N LEU A 43 11.01 8.14 0.59
CA LEU A 43 11.19 6.88 1.30
C LEU A 43 12.40 6.93 2.22
N ASN A 44 13.51 7.48 1.73
CA ASN A 44 14.73 7.65 2.54
C ASN A 44 14.53 8.61 3.72
N LEU A 45 13.77 9.69 3.50
CA LEU A 45 13.40 10.61 4.59
C LEU A 45 12.55 9.90 5.65
N LEU A 46 11.51 9.17 5.23
CA LEU A 46 10.63 8.43 6.12
C LEU A 46 11.40 7.37 6.92
N LYS A 47 12.38 6.71 6.30
CA LYS A 47 13.27 5.75 6.97
C LYS A 47 14.19 6.42 7.99
N LYS A 48 14.72 7.62 7.70
CA LYS A 48 15.52 8.39 8.68
C LYS A 48 14.72 8.75 9.93
N GLU A 49 13.44 9.10 9.75
CA GLU A 49 12.54 9.40 10.87
C GLU A 49 12.12 8.15 11.67
N ASN A 50 12.20 6.97 11.07
CA ASN A 50 11.74 5.70 11.64
C ASN A 50 12.78 4.61 11.37
N SER A 51 13.78 4.49 12.25
CA SER A 51 14.96 3.63 12.05
C SER A 51 14.66 2.15 11.82
N SER A 52 13.58 1.62 12.40
CA SER A 52 13.12 0.23 12.20
C SER A 52 12.35 0.00 10.91
N LEU A 53 11.98 1.08 10.18
CA LEU A 53 11.25 0.97 8.93
C LEU A 53 12.12 0.37 7.83
N LYS A 54 11.60 -0.63 7.15
CA LYS A 54 12.11 -1.10 5.86
C LYS A 54 11.41 -0.34 4.74
N VAL A 55 12.12 -0.01 3.69
CA VAL A 55 11.55 0.71 2.54
C VAL A 55 11.95 0.04 1.24
N GLN A 56 11.01 -0.04 0.31
CA GLN A 56 11.25 -0.53 -1.04
C GLN A 56 10.56 0.39 -2.04
N LYS A 57 11.32 0.93 -3.00
CA LYS A 57 10.75 1.71 -4.10
C LYS A 57 10.00 0.79 -5.04
N PHE A 58 8.72 1.08 -5.24
CA PHE A 58 7.89 0.34 -6.19
C PHE A 58 6.74 1.21 -6.71
N ASP A 59 6.45 1.05 -7.99
CA ASP A 59 5.31 1.65 -8.67
C ASP A 59 4.25 0.57 -8.89
N ILE A 60 3.13 0.68 -8.17
CA ILE A 60 2.07 -0.32 -8.20
C ILE A 60 1.35 -0.40 -9.55
N SER A 61 1.50 0.59 -10.44
CA SER A 61 0.98 0.53 -11.81
C SER A 61 1.71 -0.50 -12.68
N LYS A 62 2.88 -0.98 -12.26
CA LYS A 62 3.65 -2.02 -12.95
C LYS A 62 3.10 -3.41 -12.62
N HIS A 63 1.89 -3.70 -13.11
CA HIS A 63 1.11 -4.89 -12.76
C HIS A 63 1.88 -6.21 -12.92
N SER A 64 2.65 -6.36 -14.01
CA SER A 64 3.46 -7.57 -14.27
C SER A 64 4.57 -7.80 -13.24
N LYS A 65 4.92 -6.80 -12.45
CA LYS A 65 5.98 -6.86 -11.43
C LYS A 65 5.44 -6.99 -10.00
N ILE A 66 4.14 -6.98 -9.80
CA ILE A 66 3.54 -7.02 -8.46
C ILE A 66 3.85 -8.33 -7.74
N GLU A 67 3.82 -9.48 -8.43
CA GLU A 67 4.14 -10.76 -7.81
C GLU A 67 5.59 -10.79 -7.31
N GLU A 68 6.54 -10.35 -8.12
CA GLU A 68 7.95 -10.25 -7.77
C GLU A 68 8.15 -9.29 -6.59
N PHE A 69 7.49 -8.13 -6.62
CA PHE A 69 7.51 -7.15 -5.53
C PHE A 69 7.02 -7.76 -4.20
N ILE A 70 5.87 -8.42 -4.19
CA ILE A 70 5.32 -9.07 -2.98
C ILE A 70 6.26 -10.16 -2.47
N ASN A 71 6.89 -10.93 -3.37
CA ASN A 71 7.88 -11.94 -2.99
C ASN A 71 9.07 -11.30 -2.28
N THR A 72 9.64 -10.24 -2.85
CA THR A 72 10.78 -9.52 -2.28
C THR A 72 10.44 -8.90 -0.94
N ALA A 73 9.31 -8.19 -0.85
CA ALA A 73 8.83 -7.56 0.39
C ALA A 73 8.60 -8.60 1.51
N SER A 74 7.97 -9.73 1.17
CA SER A 74 7.75 -10.83 2.12
C SER A 74 9.06 -11.44 2.60
N ASN A 75 10.05 -11.62 1.72
CA ASN A 75 11.37 -12.15 2.10
C ASN A 75 12.11 -11.17 3.03
N GLU A 76 12.08 -9.88 2.73
CA GLU A 76 12.71 -8.84 3.53
C GLU A 76 12.09 -8.71 4.94
N LEU A 77 10.75 -8.89 5.05
CA LEU A 77 10.03 -8.91 6.32
C LEU A 77 10.17 -10.24 7.09
N GLY A 78 10.59 -11.33 6.42
CA GLY A 78 10.54 -12.67 6.98
C GLY A 78 9.12 -13.26 7.06
N GLY A 79 8.23 -12.79 6.16
CA GLY A 79 6.82 -13.18 6.07
C GLY A 79 5.92 -12.01 5.68
N LEU A 80 4.60 -12.25 5.59
CA LEU A 80 3.61 -11.20 5.35
C LEU A 80 2.32 -11.56 6.08
N ASP A 81 1.94 -10.75 7.05
CA ASP A 81 0.74 -10.92 7.88
C ASP A 81 -0.34 -9.89 7.55
N ILE A 82 0.06 -8.65 7.23
CA ILE A 82 -0.86 -7.54 7.00
C ILE A 82 -0.43 -6.80 5.74
N LEU A 83 -1.38 -6.61 4.82
CA LEU A 83 -1.26 -5.71 3.69
C LEU A 83 -2.18 -4.52 3.88
N VAL A 84 -1.63 -3.30 3.79
CA VAL A 84 -2.41 -2.07 3.74
C VAL A 84 -2.29 -1.46 2.34
N ASN A 85 -3.34 -1.60 1.55
CA ASN A 85 -3.51 -0.94 0.27
C ASN A 85 -3.96 0.50 0.52
N ASN A 86 -2.99 1.42 0.60
CA ASN A 86 -3.22 2.83 0.83
C ASN A 86 -2.76 3.70 -0.36
N ALA A 87 -1.91 3.17 -1.23
CA ALA A 87 -1.53 3.89 -2.45
C ALA A 87 -2.75 4.07 -3.36
N GLY A 88 -2.90 5.27 -3.87
CA GLY A 88 -3.97 5.61 -4.80
C GLY A 88 -3.72 6.98 -5.44
N VAL A 89 -4.45 7.23 -6.51
CA VAL A 89 -4.47 8.50 -7.21
C VAL A 89 -5.91 8.93 -7.45
N ASN A 90 -6.13 10.22 -7.54
CA ASN A 90 -7.35 10.78 -8.08
C ASN A 90 -7.04 11.61 -9.33
N VAL A 91 -7.98 11.66 -10.25
CA VAL A 91 -7.98 12.54 -11.41
C VAL A 91 -9.39 13.10 -11.52
N ASP A 92 -9.55 14.31 -11.01
CA ASP A 92 -10.85 14.97 -10.93
C ASP A 92 -11.15 15.67 -12.25
N ASN A 93 -12.28 15.35 -12.87
CA ASN A 93 -12.76 15.99 -14.08
C ASN A 93 -14.28 15.79 -14.19
N LEU A 94 -14.97 16.68 -14.90
CA LEU A 94 -16.38 16.44 -15.24
C LEU A 94 -16.48 15.21 -16.14
N SER A 95 -17.44 14.33 -15.91
CA SER A 95 -17.58 13.08 -16.65
C SER A 95 -17.65 13.28 -18.17
N LEU A 96 -18.31 14.36 -18.64
CA LEU A 96 -18.38 14.73 -20.07
C LEU A 96 -17.04 15.18 -20.67
N ARG A 97 -16.06 15.53 -19.84
CA ARG A 97 -14.72 16.01 -20.26
C ARG A 97 -13.62 15.03 -19.93
N MET A 98 -13.93 14.02 -19.09
CA MET A 98 -12.96 13.02 -18.67
C MET A 98 -12.48 12.21 -19.85
N LYS A 99 -11.18 12.13 -20.03
CA LYS A 99 -10.55 11.32 -21.07
C LYS A 99 -10.47 9.87 -20.63
N GLU A 100 -10.49 8.96 -21.60
CA GLU A 100 -10.38 7.53 -21.34
C GLU A 100 -9.09 7.16 -20.58
N GLU A 101 -7.97 7.83 -20.87
CA GLU A 101 -6.70 7.62 -20.18
C GLU A 101 -6.76 8.05 -18.71
N GLU A 102 -7.50 9.11 -18.39
CA GLU A 102 -7.72 9.60 -17.02
C GLU A 102 -8.50 8.55 -16.21
N TRP A 103 -9.58 8.04 -16.79
CA TRP A 103 -10.36 6.95 -16.23
C TRP A 103 -9.53 5.69 -16.02
N LYS A 104 -8.86 5.21 -17.08
CA LYS A 104 -8.01 4.02 -17.03
C LYS A 104 -6.94 4.13 -15.95
N LYS A 105 -6.27 5.29 -15.85
CA LYS A 105 -5.25 5.52 -14.83
C LYS A 105 -5.77 5.31 -13.41
N VAL A 106 -6.96 5.82 -13.10
CA VAL A 106 -7.56 5.66 -11.77
C VAL A 106 -7.92 4.20 -11.52
N ILE A 107 -8.56 3.53 -12.48
CA ILE A 107 -8.92 2.11 -12.37
C ILE A 107 -7.68 1.23 -12.21
N ASP A 108 -6.66 1.43 -13.03
CA ASP A 108 -5.44 0.63 -13.01
C ASP A 108 -4.69 0.74 -11.70
N ILE A 109 -4.58 1.94 -11.14
CA ILE A 109 -3.85 2.16 -9.90
C ILE A 109 -4.71 1.81 -8.67
N ASN A 110 -5.95 2.29 -8.59
CA ASN A 110 -6.73 2.15 -7.36
C ASN A 110 -7.44 0.80 -7.24
N LEU A 111 -7.81 0.17 -8.35
CA LEU A 111 -8.57 -1.09 -8.35
C LEU A 111 -7.73 -2.28 -8.81
N THR A 112 -7.15 -2.22 -10.02
CA THR A 112 -6.40 -3.35 -10.58
C THR A 112 -5.17 -3.67 -9.74
N SER A 113 -4.38 -2.64 -9.37
CA SER A 113 -3.21 -2.85 -8.50
C SER A 113 -3.59 -3.38 -7.12
N THR A 114 -4.66 -2.84 -6.50
CA THR A 114 -5.17 -3.30 -5.20
C THR A 114 -5.57 -4.76 -5.24
N PHE A 115 -6.27 -5.18 -6.31
CA PHE A 115 -6.63 -6.59 -6.51
C PHE A 115 -5.38 -7.48 -6.63
N LEU A 116 -4.41 -7.10 -7.48
CA LEU A 116 -3.20 -7.90 -7.71
C LEU A 116 -2.32 -7.98 -6.45
N LEU A 117 -2.12 -6.86 -5.75
CA LEU A 117 -1.40 -6.83 -4.47
C LEU A 117 -2.05 -7.77 -3.45
N SER A 118 -3.38 -7.68 -3.32
CA SER A 118 -4.15 -8.54 -2.41
C SER A 118 -4.04 -10.01 -2.78
N LYS A 119 -4.19 -10.35 -4.07
CA LYS A 119 -4.06 -11.72 -4.59
C LYS A 119 -2.72 -12.35 -4.20
N TYR A 120 -1.61 -11.66 -4.44
CA TYR A 120 -0.28 -12.21 -4.18
C TYR A 120 0.08 -12.17 -2.68
N ALA A 121 -0.40 -11.17 -1.94
CA ALA A 121 -0.24 -11.12 -0.49
C ALA A 121 -0.99 -12.28 0.20
N ILE A 122 -2.24 -12.55 -0.18
CA ILE A 122 -3.02 -13.67 0.35
C ILE A 122 -2.30 -15.00 0.12
N LYS A 123 -1.67 -15.20 -1.04
CA LYS A 123 -0.86 -16.40 -1.33
C LYS A 123 0.27 -16.61 -0.31
N LYS A 124 0.87 -15.50 0.20
CA LYS A 124 1.88 -15.55 1.29
C LYS A 124 1.25 -15.83 2.65
N MET A 125 0.15 -15.17 2.95
CA MET A 125 -0.58 -15.27 4.21
C MET A 125 -1.13 -16.68 4.46
N LEU A 126 -1.57 -17.39 3.41
CA LEU A 126 -2.10 -18.75 3.49
C LEU A 126 -1.09 -19.73 4.10
N LYS A 127 0.22 -19.55 3.85
CA LYS A 127 1.26 -20.42 4.42
C LYS A 127 1.27 -20.40 5.95
N ASN A 128 0.99 -19.23 6.54
CA ASN A 128 0.96 -19.02 7.99
C ASN A 128 -0.46 -19.16 8.58
N LYS A 129 -1.46 -19.48 7.76
CA LYS A 129 -2.89 -19.55 8.16
C LYS A 129 -3.37 -18.27 8.87
N PHE A 130 -2.74 -17.15 8.58
CA PHE A 130 -3.08 -15.84 9.13
C PHE A 130 -2.85 -14.76 8.07
N GLY A 131 -3.77 -13.78 8.01
CA GLY A 131 -3.61 -12.60 7.16
C GLY A 131 -4.72 -11.58 7.36
N ARG A 132 -4.39 -10.32 7.09
CA ARG A 132 -5.34 -9.22 7.03
C ARG A 132 -5.02 -8.34 5.82
N VAL A 133 -6.03 -8.03 5.04
CA VAL A 133 -5.94 -7.05 3.96
C VAL A 133 -6.82 -5.87 4.33
N VAL A 134 -6.22 -4.69 4.35
CA VAL A 134 -6.91 -3.42 4.64
C VAL A 134 -6.85 -2.56 3.38
N ASN A 135 -8.01 -2.18 2.85
CA ASN A 135 -8.10 -1.28 1.71
C ASN A 135 -8.55 0.10 2.21
N VAL A 136 -7.71 1.11 1.99
CA VAL A 136 -8.07 2.50 2.27
C VAL A 136 -8.93 3.00 1.12
N THR A 137 -10.16 3.39 1.44
CA THR A 137 -11.14 3.92 0.50
C THR A 137 -11.47 5.37 0.83
N SER A 138 -12.53 5.92 0.26
CA SER A 138 -12.95 7.29 0.52
C SER A 138 -14.44 7.37 0.80
N ILE A 139 -14.83 8.30 1.64
CA ILE A 139 -16.25 8.62 1.90
C ILE A 139 -16.96 9.09 0.61
N VAL A 140 -16.24 9.69 -0.33
CA VAL A 140 -16.80 10.12 -1.61
C VAL A 140 -17.34 8.96 -2.46
N ALA A 141 -16.93 7.72 -2.17
CA ALA A 141 -17.55 6.53 -2.78
C ALA A 141 -19.02 6.36 -2.41
N HIS A 142 -19.45 6.94 -1.29
CA HIS A 142 -20.84 6.92 -0.83
C HIS A 142 -21.59 8.23 -1.15
N SER A 143 -20.93 9.38 -0.92
CA SER A 143 -21.58 10.68 -1.07
C SER A 143 -21.51 11.26 -2.49
N GLY A 144 -20.58 10.77 -3.31
CA GLY A 144 -20.21 11.45 -4.55
C GLY A 144 -19.41 12.73 -4.30
N ASN A 145 -18.84 13.29 -5.36
CA ASN A 145 -18.15 14.58 -5.36
C ASN A 145 -18.18 15.17 -6.79
N LEU A 146 -18.07 16.48 -6.88
CA LEU A 146 -17.93 17.15 -8.17
C LEU A 146 -16.62 16.71 -8.85
N GLY A 147 -16.72 16.25 -10.10
CA GLY A 147 -15.57 15.79 -10.85
C GLY A 147 -15.04 14.45 -10.41
#